data_b45715c205aa1b616e0962d402882691
#
_entry.id   b45715c205aa1b616e0962d402882691
#
_cell.length_a   1.000
_cell.length_b   1.000
_cell.length_c   1.000
_cell.angle_alpha   90.00
_cell.angle_beta   90.00
_cell.angle_gamma   90.00
#
_symmetry.space_group_name_H-M   'P 1'
#
loop_
_entity.id
_entity.type
_entity.pdbx_description
1 polymer ?
#
loop_
_entity_poly.entity_id
_entity_poly.type
_entity_poly.pdbx_seq_one_letter_code
_entity_poly.pdbx_strand_id
1 'polypeptide(L)'
;MSDKLRVGIIGLGFIGTRKHLEGLAQHKDRAEIVAFCDYEIDRAEKARAAHGSADSYACTDYKRVLADESIDVVHVCTWNANHCEITCAALEAGKHVLVEKPMAVTGADARKMRDTAERTGKKLSVGFQYRQRREYQFLRKLVDRGALGEIYAAKAHAVRRRGVPIWGVFTDKEKQGGGPLIDLGGHAIDIALWMMGNYEVASVTGVVNYKLADKPEGNMGGEWDPAAYEVEDSAFGFVTFKNGASLFVEASWALNVQDSRECCVTLCGTEAGADTIQDPDGGSDLVVTVNRAEGGELVKTRPEKGAAYFGAGGDAMTGFQYMGGLEAGLWLDAILNDTEPYVTADQAVVVTEILDAIYTSAAQGGKPVHFD
;
A
#
# COMPACT_ATOMS: atom_id res chain seq x y z
N MET A 1 1.38 -23.86 25.86
CA MET A 1 2.00 -23.12 24.73
C MET A 1 0.84 -22.59 23.95
N SER A 2 0.74 -21.30 23.70
CA SER A 2 -0.33 -20.80 22.81
C SER A 2 -0.07 -21.39 21.43
N ASP A 3 -1.10 -21.97 20.82
CA ASP A 3 -0.99 -22.50 19.47
C ASP A 3 -0.64 -21.35 18.53
N LYS A 4 0.36 -21.57 17.66
CA LYS A 4 0.74 -20.60 16.64
C LYS A 4 -0.40 -20.41 15.65
N LEU A 5 -0.56 -19.21 15.14
CA LEU A 5 -1.48 -18.94 14.03
C LEU A 5 -1.00 -19.69 12.78
N ARG A 6 -1.91 -20.42 12.14
CA ARG A 6 -1.65 -21.17 10.91
C ARG A 6 -2.03 -20.32 9.70
N VAL A 7 -1.04 -20.07 8.83
CA VAL A 7 -1.15 -19.09 7.74
C VAL A 7 -1.14 -19.78 6.38
N GLY A 8 -2.10 -19.43 5.54
CA GLY A 8 -2.09 -19.73 4.11
C GLY A 8 -1.74 -18.50 3.28
N ILE A 9 -0.89 -18.67 2.25
CA ILE A 9 -0.55 -17.57 1.32
C ILE A 9 -1.07 -17.91 -0.06
N ILE A 10 -1.83 -16.97 -0.64
CA ILE A 10 -2.42 -17.07 -1.97
C ILE A 10 -1.80 -15.99 -2.86
N GLY A 11 -1.02 -16.39 -3.86
CA GLY A 11 -0.20 -15.54 -4.70
C GLY A 11 1.25 -15.48 -4.20
N LEU A 12 2.16 -16.12 -4.94
CA LEU A 12 3.57 -16.27 -4.61
C LEU A 12 4.47 -15.61 -5.66
N GLY A 13 3.97 -14.50 -6.21
CA GLY A 13 4.75 -13.58 -7.03
C GLY A 13 5.79 -12.80 -6.21
N PHE A 14 6.25 -11.66 -6.75
CA PHE A 14 7.28 -10.84 -6.11
C PHE A 14 6.88 -10.42 -4.69
N ILE A 15 5.68 -9.85 -4.51
CA ILE A 15 5.27 -9.31 -3.20
C ILE A 15 4.98 -10.43 -2.18
N GLY A 16 4.31 -11.51 -2.61
CA GLY A 16 4.06 -12.66 -1.75
C GLY A 16 5.34 -13.27 -1.20
N THR A 17 6.40 -13.37 -2.03
CA THR A 17 7.68 -13.94 -1.62
C THR A 17 8.54 -12.94 -0.84
N ARG A 18 8.76 -11.72 -1.36
CA ARG A 18 9.73 -10.76 -0.81
C ARG A 18 9.24 -9.98 0.40
N LYS A 19 7.93 -9.89 0.58
CA LYS A 19 7.31 -9.18 1.71
C LYS A 19 6.64 -10.15 2.68
N HIS A 20 5.65 -10.93 2.20
CA HIS A 20 4.82 -11.74 3.10
C HIS A 20 5.54 -12.95 3.66
N LEU A 21 6.20 -13.77 2.82
CA LEU A 21 6.97 -14.92 3.31
C LEU A 21 8.13 -14.49 4.20
N GLU A 22 8.93 -13.52 3.75
CA GLU A 22 10.08 -13.01 4.51
C GLU A 22 9.64 -12.27 5.78
N GLY A 23 8.49 -11.58 5.74
CA GLY A 23 7.90 -10.91 6.89
C GLY A 23 7.46 -11.92 7.96
N LEU A 24 6.68 -12.92 7.58
CA LEU A 24 6.22 -13.98 8.49
C LEU A 24 7.38 -14.82 9.02
N ALA A 25 8.43 -15.02 8.23
CA ALA A 25 9.62 -15.77 8.68
C ALA A 25 10.34 -15.14 9.88
N GLN A 26 10.10 -13.85 10.17
CA GLN A 26 10.61 -13.14 11.35
C GLN A 26 9.77 -13.41 12.61
N HIS A 27 8.61 -14.07 12.49
CA HIS A 27 7.64 -14.31 13.56
C HIS A 27 7.29 -15.79 13.74
N LYS A 28 8.27 -16.68 13.54
CA LYS A 28 8.11 -18.14 13.66
C LYS A 28 7.70 -18.62 15.06
N ASP A 29 7.84 -17.77 16.05
CA ASP A 29 7.37 -18.00 17.41
C ASP A 29 5.85 -17.86 17.55
N ARG A 30 5.19 -17.10 16.66
CA ARG A 30 3.76 -16.74 16.71
C ARG A 30 2.93 -17.29 15.56
N ALA A 31 3.56 -17.57 14.41
CA ALA A 31 2.88 -18.06 13.22
C ALA A 31 3.69 -19.14 12.49
N GLU A 32 2.99 -20.02 11.78
CA GLU A 32 3.58 -21.00 10.87
C GLU A 32 2.84 -20.97 9.51
N ILE A 33 3.60 -21.12 8.42
CA ILE A 33 3.04 -21.11 7.08
C ILE A 33 2.79 -22.55 6.66
N VAL A 34 1.52 -22.90 6.47
CA VAL A 34 1.07 -24.28 6.21
C VAL A 34 0.49 -24.50 4.82
N ALA A 35 0.08 -23.43 4.13
CA ALA A 35 -0.44 -23.55 2.77
C ALA A 35 0.20 -22.51 1.84
N PHE A 36 0.63 -22.99 0.68
CA PHE A 36 1.28 -22.21 -0.37
C PHE A 36 0.49 -22.37 -1.65
N CYS A 37 -0.19 -21.30 -2.11
CA CYS A 37 -1.04 -21.35 -3.27
C CYS A 37 -0.59 -20.35 -4.34
N ASP A 38 -0.35 -20.84 -5.54
CA ASP A 38 -0.12 -20.02 -6.74
C ASP A 38 -0.64 -20.77 -7.97
N TYR A 39 -1.13 -20.06 -8.98
CA TYR A 39 -1.58 -20.71 -10.23
C TYR A 39 -0.41 -21.44 -10.94
N GLU A 40 0.84 -21.08 -10.66
CA GLU A 40 2.04 -21.81 -11.06
C GLU A 40 2.51 -22.70 -9.91
N ILE A 41 2.26 -24.01 -10.00
CA ILE A 41 2.59 -24.96 -8.93
C ILE A 41 4.07 -24.92 -8.53
N ASP A 42 4.98 -24.70 -9.48
CA ASP A 42 6.41 -24.64 -9.21
C ASP A 42 6.79 -23.49 -8.26
N ARG A 43 6.07 -22.35 -8.34
CA ARG A 43 6.26 -21.25 -7.38
C ARG A 43 5.81 -21.66 -5.98
N ALA A 44 4.67 -22.32 -5.88
CA ALA A 44 4.13 -22.79 -4.61
C ALA A 44 5.04 -23.83 -3.96
N GLU A 45 5.53 -24.81 -4.72
CA GLU A 45 6.45 -25.86 -4.21
C GLU A 45 7.81 -25.26 -3.80
N LYS A 46 8.35 -24.33 -4.57
CA LYS A 46 9.59 -23.63 -4.21
C LYS A 46 9.46 -22.84 -2.90
N ALA A 47 8.35 -22.11 -2.75
CA ALA A 47 8.06 -21.34 -1.54
C ALA A 47 7.86 -22.27 -0.33
N ARG A 48 7.12 -23.36 -0.50
CA ARG A 48 6.92 -24.40 0.52
C ARG A 48 8.24 -25.02 0.99
N ALA A 49 9.11 -25.36 0.05
CA ALA A 49 10.41 -25.94 0.38
C ALA A 49 11.30 -25.00 1.22
N ALA A 50 11.17 -23.68 1.01
CA ALA A 50 11.98 -22.67 1.71
C ALA A 50 11.39 -22.24 3.06
N HIS A 51 10.07 -22.20 3.21
CA HIS A 51 9.40 -21.56 4.35
C HIS A 51 8.36 -22.45 5.05
N GLY A 52 8.00 -23.60 4.48
CA GLY A 52 6.93 -24.46 4.98
C GLY A 52 7.27 -25.20 6.26
N SER A 53 6.26 -25.50 7.07
CA SER A 53 6.30 -26.44 8.17
C SER A 53 6.28 -27.90 7.66
N ALA A 54 6.43 -28.87 8.57
CA ALA A 54 6.50 -30.29 8.22
C ALA A 54 5.20 -30.82 7.58
N ASP A 55 4.06 -30.26 7.95
CA ASP A 55 2.71 -30.61 7.45
C ASP A 55 2.20 -29.65 6.36
N SER A 56 3.06 -28.73 5.88
CA SER A 56 2.70 -27.76 4.85
C SER A 56 2.49 -28.40 3.48
N TYR A 57 1.65 -27.77 2.68
CA TYR A 57 1.35 -28.21 1.32
C TYR A 57 1.38 -27.07 0.32
N ALA A 58 1.56 -27.42 -0.96
CA ALA A 58 1.41 -26.53 -2.10
C ALA A 58 0.16 -26.90 -2.91
N CYS A 59 -0.49 -25.91 -3.55
CA CYS A 59 -1.63 -26.11 -4.41
C CYS A 59 -1.79 -24.99 -5.44
N THR A 60 -2.66 -25.22 -6.44
CA THR A 60 -3.00 -24.23 -7.45
C THR A 60 -4.41 -23.65 -7.28
N ASP A 61 -5.25 -24.29 -6.48
CA ASP A 61 -6.61 -23.83 -6.20
C ASP A 61 -6.68 -23.24 -4.79
N TYR A 62 -6.95 -21.94 -4.70
CA TYR A 62 -7.10 -21.22 -3.42
C TYR A 62 -8.26 -21.77 -2.58
N LYS A 63 -9.29 -22.37 -3.20
CA LYS A 63 -10.43 -22.98 -2.49
C LYS A 63 -9.98 -24.10 -1.56
N ARG A 64 -8.91 -24.82 -1.93
CA ARG A 64 -8.30 -25.82 -1.05
C ARG A 64 -7.74 -25.19 0.22
N VAL A 65 -7.11 -24.00 0.12
CA VAL A 65 -6.63 -23.26 1.29
C VAL A 65 -7.80 -22.81 2.18
N LEU A 66 -8.89 -22.34 1.58
CA LEU A 66 -10.06 -21.89 2.32
C LEU A 66 -10.83 -23.03 3.00
N ALA A 67 -10.86 -24.21 2.40
CA ALA A 67 -11.49 -25.40 2.95
C ALA A 67 -10.70 -26.06 4.10
N ASP A 68 -9.44 -25.69 4.28
CA ASP A 68 -8.61 -26.20 5.37
C ASP A 68 -8.99 -25.51 6.69
N GLU A 69 -9.74 -26.21 7.55
CA GLU A 69 -10.21 -25.71 8.84
C GLU A 69 -9.06 -25.40 9.82
N SER A 70 -7.87 -25.94 9.60
CA SER A 70 -6.71 -25.69 10.46
C SER A 70 -6.03 -24.34 10.20
N ILE A 71 -6.42 -23.62 9.12
CA ILE A 71 -5.86 -22.32 8.78
C ILE A 71 -6.67 -21.22 9.49
N ASP A 72 -5.97 -20.35 10.20
CA ASP A 72 -6.55 -19.19 10.90
C ASP A 72 -6.53 -17.92 10.05
N VAL A 73 -5.47 -17.76 9.26
CA VAL A 73 -5.12 -16.51 8.57
C VAL A 73 -4.78 -16.79 7.11
N VAL A 74 -5.28 -15.93 6.22
CA VAL A 74 -4.93 -15.96 4.80
C VAL A 74 -4.30 -14.63 4.38
N HIS A 75 -3.15 -14.69 3.71
CA HIS A 75 -2.59 -13.54 3.01
C HIS A 75 -2.94 -13.64 1.53
N VAL A 76 -3.60 -12.59 0.99
CA VAL A 76 -4.00 -12.50 -0.43
C VAL A 76 -3.03 -11.58 -1.15
N CYS A 77 -2.19 -12.15 -2.01
CA CYS A 77 -1.09 -11.49 -2.72
C CYS A 77 -1.20 -11.69 -4.24
N THR A 78 -2.42 -11.77 -4.75
CA THR A 78 -2.75 -12.04 -6.15
C THR A 78 -2.75 -10.75 -6.99
N TRP A 79 -3.27 -10.83 -8.20
CA TRP A 79 -3.57 -9.64 -9.00
C TRP A 79 -4.72 -8.86 -8.39
N ASN A 80 -4.73 -7.55 -8.57
CA ASN A 80 -5.69 -6.63 -7.96
C ASN A 80 -7.15 -7.03 -8.23
N ALA A 81 -7.46 -7.48 -9.45
CA ALA A 81 -8.80 -7.91 -9.85
C ALA A 81 -9.37 -9.07 -9.02
N ASN A 82 -8.49 -9.89 -8.43
CA ASN A 82 -8.90 -11.05 -7.65
C ASN A 82 -9.03 -10.78 -6.15
N HIS A 83 -8.60 -9.61 -5.67
CA HIS A 83 -8.57 -9.30 -4.24
C HIS A 83 -9.93 -9.42 -3.58
N CYS A 84 -10.98 -8.83 -4.19
CA CYS A 84 -12.32 -8.84 -3.62
C CYS A 84 -12.90 -10.26 -3.53
N GLU A 85 -12.85 -11.04 -4.60
CA GLU A 85 -13.39 -12.40 -4.63
C GLU A 85 -12.73 -13.28 -3.57
N ILE A 86 -11.39 -13.35 -3.59
CA ILE A 86 -10.63 -14.24 -2.72
C ILE A 86 -10.77 -13.82 -1.25
N THR A 87 -10.69 -12.50 -0.97
CA THR A 87 -10.82 -11.96 0.38
C THR A 87 -12.18 -12.23 0.98
N CYS A 88 -13.27 -11.95 0.23
CA CYS A 88 -14.63 -12.25 0.72
C CYS A 88 -14.81 -13.73 0.99
N ALA A 89 -14.35 -14.59 0.07
CA ALA A 89 -14.44 -16.05 0.25
C ALA A 89 -13.63 -16.53 1.48
N ALA A 90 -12.46 -15.95 1.74
CA ALA A 90 -11.63 -16.29 2.91
C ALA A 90 -12.29 -15.86 4.23
N LEU A 91 -12.85 -14.64 4.28
CA LEU A 91 -13.61 -14.16 5.42
C LEU A 91 -14.85 -15.03 5.71
N GLU A 92 -15.59 -15.42 4.67
CA GLU A 92 -16.74 -16.31 4.78
C GLU A 92 -16.36 -17.73 5.23
N ALA A 93 -15.16 -18.20 4.85
CA ALA A 93 -14.58 -19.44 5.35
C ALA A 93 -14.03 -19.34 6.79
N GLY A 94 -14.27 -18.20 7.47
CA GLY A 94 -13.88 -17.99 8.86
C GLY A 94 -12.41 -17.65 9.09
N LYS A 95 -11.69 -17.16 8.04
CA LYS A 95 -10.28 -16.80 8.11
C LYS A 95 -10.11 -15.30 8.34
N HIS A 96 -9.11 -14.88 9.13
CA HIS A 96 -8.64 -13.51 9.14
C HIS A 96 -7.84 -13.23 7.86
N VAL A 97 -7.93 -12.02 7.29
CA VAL A 97 -7.32 -11.73 5.97
C VAL A 97 -6.43 -10.49 6.02
N LEU A 98 -5.21 -10.65 5.51
CA LEU A 98 -4.35 -9.54 5.08
C LEU A 98 -4.29 -9.57 3.55
N VAL A 99 -4.87 -8.58 2.90
CA VAL A 99 -4.85 -8.45 1.44
C VAL A 99 -3.83 -7.40 1.00
N GLU A 100 -3.14 -7.63 -0.12
CA GLU A 100 -2.26 -6.63 -0.71
C GLU A 100 -3.03 -5.39 -1.20
N LYS A 101 -2.29 -4.29 -1.28
CA LYS A 101 -2.80 -3.05 -1.89
C LYS A 101 -2.85 -3.18 -3.43
N PRO A 102 -3.78 -2.48 -4.08
CA PRO A 102 -4.93 -1.79 -3.50
C PRO A 102 -5.91 -2.80 -2.87
N MET A 103 -6.72 -2.37 -1.92
CA MET A 103 -7.72 -3.26 -1.30
C MET A 103 -8.58 -3.96 -2.36
N ALA A 104 -9.07 -3.19 -3.34
CA ALA A 104 -9.80 -3.66 -4.51
C ALA A 104 -9.57 -2.70 -5.69
N VAL A 105 -10.07 -3.08 -6.87
CA VAL A 105 -10.06 -2.23 -8.07
C VAL A 105 -11.10 -1.12 -8.00
N THR A 106 -12.26 -1.38 -7.37
CA THR A 106 -13.36 -0.42 -7.25
C THR A 106 -13.73 -0.13 -5.80
N GLY A 107 -14.27 1.07 -5.53
CA GLY A 107 -14.81 1.41 -4.21
C GLY A 107 -15.96 0.48 -3.77
N ALA A 108 -16.78 0.03 -4.71
CA ALA A 108 -17.86 -0.92 -4.43
C ALA A 108 -17.34 -2.27 -3.92
N ASP A 109 -16.28 -2.80 -4.54
CA ASP A 109 -15.63 -4.04 -4.10
C ASP A 109 -14.95 -3.87 -2.75
N ALA A 110 -14.29 -2.73 -2.52
CA ALA A 110 -13.67 -2.43 -1.23
C ALA A 110 -14.72 -2.39 -0.09
N ARG A 111 -15.86 -1.73 -0.32
CA ARG A 111 -16.99 -1.76 0.65
C ARG A 111 -17.49 -3.17 0.88
N LYS A 112 -17.68 -3.96 -0.17
CA LYS A 112 -18.10 -5.37 -0.05
C LYS A 112 -17.14 -6.18 0.81
N MET A 113 -15.84 -5.98 0.69
CA MET A 113 -14.83 -6.66 1.51
C MET A 113 -14.95 -6.25 2.99
N ARG A 114 -15.07 -4.95 3.27
CA ARG A 114 -15.28 -4.43 4.62
C ARG A 114 -16.57 -5.01 5.25
N ASP A 115 -17.69 -4.90 4.55
CA ASP A 115 -19.00 -5.38 5.03
C ASP A 115 -18.98 -6.90 5.27
N THR A 116 -18.21 -7.65 4.46
CA THR A 116 -18.00 -9.08 4.69
C THR A 116 -17.19 -9.35 5.96
N ALA A 117 -16.14 -8.58 6.21
CA ALA A 117 -15.35 -8.69 7.44
C ALA A 117 -16.20 -8.39 8.68
N GLU A 118 -16.99 -7.33 8.65
CA GLU A 118 -17.94 -6.97 9.73
C GLU A 118 -18.96 -8.09 9.97
N ARG A 119 -19.61 -8.59 8.93
CA ARG A 119 -20.62 -9.64 9.03
C ARG A 119 -20.08 -10.95 9.56
N THR A 120 -18.85 -11.31 9.20
CA THR A 120 -18.22 -12.56 9.64
C THR A 120 -17.51 -12.44 10.98
N GLY A 121 -17.30 -11.22 11.48
CA GLY A 121 -16.52 -10.94 12.69
C GLY A 121 -15.04 -11.28 12.53
N LYS A 122 -14.53 -11.37 11.28
CA LYS A 122 -13.14 -11.65 10.99
C LYS A 122 -12.39 -10.36 10.69
N LYS A 123 -11.15 -10.29 11.12
CA LYS A 123 -10.30 -9.12 10.89
C LYS A 123 -9.84 -9.08 9.43
N LEU A 124 -9.90 -7.88 8.86
CA LEU A 124 -9.39 -7.57 7.52
C LEU A 124 -8.41 -6.40 7.64
N SER A 125 -7.23 -6.56 7.05
CA SER A 125 -6.24 -5.49 6.91
C SER A 125 -5.70 -5.45 5.49
N VAL A 126 -5.12 -4.30 5.12
CA VAL A 126 -4.56 -4.06 3.78
C VAL A 126 -3.08 -3.74 3.88
N GLY A 127 -2.29 -4.25 2.94
CA GLY A 127 -0.84 -4.17 2.90
C GLY A 127 -0.31 -2.77 2.56
N PHE A 128 -0.61 -1.76 3.38
CA PHE A 128 -0.04 -0.43 3.27
C PHE A 128 1.27 -0.32 4.08
N GLN A 129 2.27 -1.15 3.70
CA GLN A 129 3.55 -1.29 4.41
C GLN A 129 4.33 0.02 4.54
N TYR A 130 4.10 1.04 3.71
CA TYR A 130 4.81 2.31 3.81
C TYR A 130 4.52 3.06 5.10
N ARG A 131 3.40 2.80 5.78
CA ARG A 131 3.19 3.28 7.14
C ARG A 131 4.29 2.82 8.11
N GLN A 132 5.00 1.72 7.80
CA GLN A 132 6.10 1.18 8.61
C GLN A 132 7.47 1.83 8.29
N ARG A 133 7.56 2.72 7.31
CA ARG A 133 8.78 3.48 7.07
C ARG A 133 9.10 4.36 8.27
N ARG A 134 10.37 4.38 8.67
CA ARG A 134 10.84 5.13 9.85
C ARG A 134 10.55 6.62 9.73
N GLU A 135 10.69 7.17 8.54
CA GLU A 135 10.41 8.56 8.23
C GLU A 135 8.95 8.89 8.48
N TYR A 136 8.04 8.03 8.04
CA TYR A 136 6.62 8.19 8.28
C TYR A 136 6.24 7.92 9.73
N GLN A 137 6.84 6.96 10.40
CA GLN A 137 6.67 6.73 11.84
C GLN A 137 7.15 7.93 12.68
N PHE A 138 8.27 8.56 12.27
CA PHE A 138 8.74 9.80 12.91
C PHE A 138 7.74 10.93 12.69
N LEU A 139 7.29 11.13 11.44
CA LEU A 139 6.34 12.18 11.09
C LEU A 139 4.99 11.99 11.80
N ARG A 140 4.50 10.75 11.89
CA ARG A 140 3.28 10.39 12.62
C ARG A 140 3.38 10.80 14.10
N LYS A 141 4.51 10.54 14.74
CA LYS A 141 4.74 10.97 16.14
C LYS A 141 4.70 12.50 16.31
N LEU A 142 5.14 13.27 15.31
CA LEU A 142 5.01 14.73 15.34
C LEU A 142 3.54 15.16 15.20
N VAL A 143 2.80 14.53 14.29
CA VAL A 143 1.37 14.79 14.11
C VAL A 143 0.60 14.44 15.38
N ASP A 144 0.83 13.28 15.99
CA ASP A 144 0.17 12.83 17.22
C ASP A 144 0.40 13.77 18.42
N ARG A 145 1.54 14.48 18.43
CA ARG A 145 1.87 15.48 19.45
C ARG A 145 1.31 16.88 19.13
N GLY A 146 0.61 17.01 18.01
CA GLY A 146 0.06 18.29 17.55
C GLY A 146 1.11 19.26 17.00
N ALA A 147 2.33 18.80 16.70
CA ALA A 147 3.43 19.68 16.28
C ALA A 147 3.19 20.38 14.93
N LEU A 148 2.27 19.88 14.10
CA LEU A 148 1.87 20.52 12.85
C LEU A 148 0.58 21.37 13.00
N GLY A 149 -0.11 21.28 14.14
CA GLY A 149 -1.44 21.86 14.30
C GLY A 149 -2.49 21.12 13.43
N GLU A 150 -3.51 21.83 12.97
CA GLU A 150 -4.49 21.30 12.02
C GLU A 150 -3.86 21.18 10.62
N ILE A 151 -3.85 19.99 10.04
CA ILE A 151 -3.38 19.77 8.67
C ILE A 151 -4.56 20.04 7.72
N TYR A 152 -4.58 21.23 7.13
CA TYR A 152 -5.68 21.70 6.26
C TYR A 152 -5.44 21.47 4.77
N ALA A 153 -4.20 21.18 4.38
CA ALA A 153 -3.86 20.84 2.99
C ALA A 153 -2.72 19.83 2.95
N ALA A 154 -2.78 18.92 1.98
CA ALA A 154 -1.73 17.94 1.75
C ALA A 154 -1.51 17.68 0.25
N LYS A 155 -0.35 17.09 -0.09
CA LYS A 155 -0.07 16.57 -1.43
C LYS A 155 0.46 15.15 -1.31
N ALA A 156 -0.13 14.25 -2.07
CA ALA A 156 0.29 12.86 -2.25
C ALA A 156 1.08 12.76 -3.57
N HIS A 157 2.37 12.50 -3.47
CA HIS A 157 3.27 12.44 -4.61
C HIS A 157 3.66 10.99 -4.90
N ALA A 158 3.30 10.50 -6.09
CA ALA A 158 3.59 9.14 -6.56
C ALA A 158 4.19 9.18 -7.98
N VAL A 159 5.19 10.05 -8.18
CA VAL A 159 5.72 10.42 -9.49
C VAL A 159 7.04 9.75 -9.80
N ARG A 160 7.08 9.00 -10.88
CA ARG A 160 8.30 8.56 -11.59
C ARG A 160 8.43 9.30 -12.90
N ARG A 161 9.66 9.65 -13.28
CA ARG A 161 9.96 10.24 -14.60
C ARG A 161 9.85 9.20 -15.71
N ARG A 162 10.53 8.07 -15.55
CA ARG A 162 10.54 6.89 -16.39
C ARG A 162 10.79 5.67 -15.50
N GLY A 163 9.74 5.03 -15.08
CA GLY A 163 9.81 3.89 -14.17
C GLY A 163 8.57 2.99 -14.33
N VAL A 164 8.19 2.73 -15.58
CA VAL A 164 7.15 1.77 -15.92
C VAL A 164 7.66 0.37 -15.55
N PRO A 165 6.90 -0.41 -14.77
CA PRO A 165 7.25 -1.79 -14.50
C PRO A 165 7.16 -2.64 -15.77
N ILE A 166 8.27 -3.30 -16.13
CA ILE A 166 8.36 -4.18 -17.31
C ILE A 166 8.19 -5.66 -16.97
N TRP A 167 7.83 -5.96 -15.75
CA TRP A 167 7.63 -7.32 -15.24
C TRP A 167 6.20 -7.51 -14.74
N GLY A 168 5.77 -8.77 -14.64
CA GLY A 168 4.44 -9.11 -14.13
C GLY A 168 3.33 -8.67 -15.10
N VAL A 169 2.26 -8.12 -14.55
CA VAL A 169 1.04 -7.74 -15.28
C VAL A 169 0.65 -6.27 -15.06
N PHE A 170 1.60 -5.41 -14.71
CA PHE A 170 1.34 -4.02 -14.32
C PHE A 170 0.65 -3.19 -15.41
N THR A 171 0.94 -3.45 -16.68
CA THR A 171 0.34 -2.74 -17.82
C THR A 171 -0.96 -3.39 -18.34
N ASP A 172 -1.37 -4.52 -17.78
CA ASP A 172 -2.60 -5.24 -18.11
C ASP A 172 -3.77 -4.66 -17.28
N LYS A 173 -4.68 -3.96 -17.96
CA LYS A 173 -5.79 -3.27 -17.31
C LYS A 173 -6.80 -4.22 -16.69
N GLU A 174 -7.05 -5.38 -17.29
CA GLU A 174 -8.02 -6.37 -16.78
C GLU A 174 -7.57 -6.91 -15.41
N LYS A 175 -6.27 -7.20 -15.26
CA LYS A 175 -5.71 -7.75 -14.03
C LYS A 175 -5.43 -6.71 -12.96
N GLN A 176 -5.01 -5.51 -13.35
CA GLN A 176 -4.57 -4.47 -12.41
C GLN A 176 -5.61 -3.38 -12.12
N GLY A 177 -6.56 -3.16 -13.04
CA GLY A 177 -7.59 -2.13 -12.93
C GLY A 177 -7.12 -0.74 -13.35
N GLY A 178 -5.82 -0.46 -13.35
CA GLY A 178 -5.21 0.80 -13.74
C GLY A 178 -3.69 0.77 -13.61
N GLY A 179 -3.05 1.88 -13.89
CA GLY A 179 -1.60 2.06 -13.91
C GLY A 179 -1.04 2.70 -12.64
N PRO A 180 -0.22 3.78 -12.78
CA PRO A 180 0.48 4.40 -11.65
C PRO A 180 -0.44 4.94 -10.56
N LEU A 181 -1.66 5.34 -10.87
CA LEU A 181 -2.59 5.82 -9.85
C LEU A 181 -2.94 4.71 -8.86
N ILE A 182 -3.32 3.55 -9.36
CA ILE A 182 -3.69 2.41 -8.52
C ILE A 182 -2.47 1.74 -7.86
N ASP A 183 -1.32 1.72 -8.55
CA ASP A 183 -0.09 1.11 -8.04
C ASP A 183 0.60 1.98 -7.00
N LEU A 184 1.03 3.19 -7.37
CA LEU A 184 1.82 4.09 -6.52
C LEU A 184 0.94 5.10 -5.79
N GLY A 185 -0.10 5.62 -6.47
CA GLY A 185 -1.02 6.61 -5.93
C GLY A 185 -1.70 6.13 -4.66
N GLY A 186 -2.12 4.85 -4.62
CA GLY A 186 -2.71 4.25 -3.43
C GLY A 186 -1.84 4.37 -2.18
N HIS A 187 -0.53 4.15 -2.29
CA HIS A 187 0.41 4.33 -1.18
C HIS A 187 0.53 5.78 -0.73
N ALA A 188 0.65 6.72 -1.67
CA ALA A 188 0.82 8.13 -1.35
C ALA A 188 -0.46 8.74 -0.73
N ILE A 189 -1.63 8.34 -1.23
CA ILE A 189 -2.94 8.73 -0.68
C ILE A 189 -3.08 8.16 0.74
N ASP A 190 -2.78 6.87 0.95
CA ASP A 190 -2.84 6.24 2.27
C ASP A 190 -2.00 7.01 3.31
N ILE A 191 -0.74 7.31 2.98
CA ILE A 191 0.14 8.08 3.88
C ILE A 191 -0.42 9.48 4.14
N ALA A 192 -0.93 10.17 3.12
CA ALA A 192 -1.48 11.51 3.29
C ALA A 192 -2.71 11.51 4.21
N LEU A 193 -3.68 10.61 3.98
CA LEU A 193 -4.87 10.48 4.81
C LEU A 193 -4.52 10.08 6.26
N TRP A 194 -3.59 9.14 6.41
CA TRP A 194 -3.12 8.70 7.72
C TRP A 194 -2.47 9.84 8.51
N MET A 195 -1.67 10.69 7.85
CA MET A 195 -1.08 11.88 8.49
C MET A 195 -2.12 12.95 8.81
N MET A 196 -3.05 13.21 7.90
CA MET A 196 -4.16 14.15 8.12
C MET A 196 -5.12 13.69 9.22
N GLY A 197 -5.22 12.37 9.46
CA GLY A 197 -6.24 11.79 10.34
C GLY A 197 -7.65 12.08 9.85
N ASN A 198 -7.83 12.28 8.53
CA ASN A 198 -9.09 12.70 7.94
C ASN A 198 -9.48 11.78 6.77
N TYR A 199 -10.63 11.14 6.90
CA TYR A 199 -11.20 10.21 5.93
C TYR A 199 -12.59 10.64 5.45
N GLU A 200 -13.06 11.82 5.87
CA GLU A 200 -14.38 12.38 5.54
C GLU A 200 -14.33 13.14 4.21
N VAL A 201 -14.27 12.40 3.10
CA VAL A 201 -14.22 12.97 1.74
C VAL A 201 -15.55 13.64 1.40
N ALA A 202 -15.52 14.83 0.80
CA ALA A 202 -16.67 15.54 0.28
C ALA A 202 -16.79 15.41 -1.24
N SER A 203 -15.68 15.61 -1.96
CA SER A 203 -15.66 15.43 -3.41
C SER A 203 -14.27 15.13 -3.95
N VAL A 204 -14.23 14.49 -5.11
CA VAL A 204 -13.00 14.19 -5.85
C VAL A 204 -13.15 14.61 -7.30
N THR A 205 -12.16 15.32 -7.82
CA THR A 205 -11.99 15.56 -9.26
C THR A 205 -10.67 14.97 -9.73
N GLY A 206 -10.61 14.54 -11.00
CA GLY A 206 -9.37 13.98 -11.52
C GLY A 206 -9.31 13.90 -13.04
N VAL A 207 -8.08 13.71 -13.51
CA VAL A 207 -7.76 13.44 -14.91
C VAL A 207 -6.74 12.33 -15.01
N VAL A 208 -6.83 11.52 -16.07
CA VAL A 208 -5.83 10.50 -16.42
C VAL A 208 -5.31 10.74 -17.84
N ASN A 209 -4.07 10.39 -18.08
CA ASN A 209 -3.41 10.63 -19.36
C ASN A 209 -2.80 9.34 -19.91
N TYR A 210 -2.79 9.26 -21.26
CA TYR A 210 -2.25 8.18 -22.07
C TYR A 210 -1.33 8.81 -23.15
N LYS A 211 -0.31 9.58 -22.73
CA LYS A 211 0.50 10.41 -23.62
C LYS A 211 1.88 9.85 -23.92
N LEU A 212 2.35 8.96 -23.07
CA LEU A 212 3.71 8.44 -23.14
C LEU A 212 3.76 6.90 -23.27
N ALA A 213 2.61 6.25 -23.37
CA ALA A 213 2.50 4.78 -23.52
C ALA A 213 3.28 4.24 -24.73
N ASP A 214 3.39 5.04 -25.82
CA ASP A 214 4.11 4.72 -27.05
C ASP A 214 5.57 5.20 -27.08
N LYS A 215 6.13 5.66 -25.93
CA LYS A 215 7.48 6.27 -25.82
C LYS A 215 8.31 5.58 -24.73
N PRO A 216 8.76 4.33 -24.97
CA PRO A 216 9.43 3.52 -23.96
C PRO A 216 10.87 3.94 -23.65
N GLU A 217 11.44 4.88 -24.40
CA GLU A 217 12.85 5.24 -24.31
C GLU A 217 13.17 5.86 -22.94
N GLY A 218 14.31 5.50 -22.40
CA GLY A 218 14.83 6.02 -21.14
C GLY A 218 14.19 5.46 -19.88
N ASN A 219 13.41 4.38 -19.99
CA ASN A 219 12.84 3.71 -18.83
C ASN A 219 13.93 2.99 -18.02
N MET A 220 13.91 3.12 -16.69
CA MET A 220 14.94 2.62 -15.78
C MET A 220 15.15 1.08 -15.84
N GLY A 221 14.08 0.33 -16.09
CA GLY A 221 14.10 -1.14 -16.13
C GLY A 221 14.33 -1.73 -17.52
N GLY A 222 14.51 -0.89 -18.54
CA GLY A 222 14.47 -1.27 -19.95
C GLY A 222 13.16 -0.81 -20.62
N GLU A 223 13.07 -0.90 -21.92
CA GLU A 223 11.90 -0.47 -22.68
C GLU A 223 10.70 -1.40 -22.41
N TRP A 224 9.51 -0.84 -22.26
CA TRP A 224 8.27 -1.61 -22.25
C TRP A 224 7.76 -1.85 -23.67
N ASP A 225 6.86 -2.82 -23.82
CA ASP A 225 6.15 -3.04 -25.08
C ASP A 225 4.94 -2.08 -25.17
N PRO A 226 4.96 -1.08 -26.08
CA PRO A 226 3.83 -0.17 -26.24
C PRO A 226 2.52 -0.87 -26.62
N ALA A 227 2.58 -2.02 -27.30
CA ALA A 227 1.39 -2.77 -27.71
C ALA A 227 0.69 -3.48 -26.52
N ALA A 228 1.43 -3.72 -25.44
CA ALA A 228 0.93 -4.33 -24.21
C ALA A 228 0.63 -3.29 -23.09
N TYR A 229 0.64 -1.99 -23.42
CA TYR A 229 0.42 -0.92 -22.45
C TYR A 229 -1.04 -0.43 -22.49
N GLU A 230 -1.87 -0.90 -21.59
CA GLU A 230 -3.33 -0.71 -21.61
C GLU A 230 -3.85 0.30 -20.57
N VAL A 231 -2.95 0.80 -19.69
CA VAL A 231 -3.30 1.65 -18.55
C VAL A 231 -2.82 3.09 -18.74
N GLU A 232 -3.21 4.00 -17.88
CA GLU A 232 -2.72 5.37 -17.91
C GLU A 232 -1.21 5.44 -17.60
N ASP A 233 -0.53 6.46 -18.14
CA ASP A 233 0.88 6.77 -17.80
C ASP A 233 0.98 7.78 -16.66
N SER A 234 -0.06 8.59 -16.46
CA SER A 234 -0.13 9.56 -15.37
C SER A 234 -1.58 9.93 -15.01
N ALA A 235 -1.78 10.30 -13.75
CA ALA A 235 -3.05 10.75 -13.21
C ALA A 235 -2.84 11.89 -12.21
N PHE A 236 -3.83 12.79 -12.14
CA PHE A 236 -3.86 13.91 -11.21
C PHE A 236 -5.26 14.01 -10.60
N GLY A 237 -5.31 14.28 -9.28
CA GLY A 237 -6.56 14.41 -8.55
C GLY A 237 -6.56 15.57 -7.57
N PHE A 238 -7.76 16.05 -7.26
CA PHE A 238 -8.01 16.99 -6.19
C PHE A 238 -9.16 16.49 -5.33
N VAL A 239 -8.90 16.30 -4.04
CA VAL A 239 -9.86 15.83 -3.06
C VAL A 239 -10.21 16.98 -2.11
N THR A 240 -11.48 17.20 -1.85
CA THR A 240 -11.95 18.08 -0.79
C THR A 240 -12.58 17.24 0.32
N PHE A 241 -12.39 17.65 1.57
CA PHE A 241 -12.94 16.98 2.74
C PHE A 241 -14.08 17.78 3.35
N LYS A 242 -14.95 17.11 4.12
CA LYS A 242 -16.12 17.75 4.76
C LYS A 242 -15.75 18.90 5.72
N ASN A 243 -14.55 18.85 6.32
CA ASN A 243 -14.03 19.93 7.17
C ASN A 243 -13.34 21.09 6.39
N GLY A 244 -13.35 21.06 5.06
CA GLY A 244 -12.72 22.06 4.20
C GLY A 244 -11.25 21.82 3.89
N ALA A 245 -10.62 20.79 4.46
CA ALA A 245 -9.27 20.40 4.08
C ALA A 245 -9.20 19.90 2.62
N SER A 246 -7.99 19.85 2.06
CA SER A 246 -7.79 19.43 0.67
C SER A 246 -6.56 18.55 0.50
N LEU A 247 -6.61 17.66 -0.52
CA LEU A 247 -5.50 16.80 -0.90
C LEU A 247 -5.30 16.86 -2.42
N PHE A 248 -4.08 17.20 -2.85
CA PHE A 248 -3.63 17.02 -4.22
C PHE A 248 -3.02 15.63 -4.40
N VAL A 249 -3.36 14.97 -5.48
CA VAL A 249 -2.83 13.66 -5.85
C VAL A 249 -2.15 13.78 -7.22
N GLU A 250 -0.93 13.29 -7.30
CA GLU A 250 -0.23 13.09 -8.57
C GLU A 250 0.40 11.70 -8.60
N ALA A 251 0.21 10.99 -9.71
CA ALA A 251 0.78 9.67 -9.92
C ALA A 251 1.28 9.52 -11.35
N SER A 252 2.45 8.93 -11.54
CA SER A 252 2.96 8.60 -12.88
C SER A 252 4.01 7.51 -12.83
N TRP A 253 4.05 6.72 -13.90
CA TRP A 253 5.20 5.88 -14.23
C TRP A 253 6.08 6.54 -15.30
N ALA A 254 5.47 7.37 -16.14
CA ALA A 254 6.16 8.16 -17.15
C ALA A 254 5.61 9.58 -17.17
N LEU A 255 6.48 10.56 -16.91
CA LEU A 255 6.14 11.98 -16.91
C LEU A 255 7.40 12.82 -17.18
N ASN A 256 7.31 13.83 -18.04
CA ASN A 256 8.43 14.71 -18.35
C ASN A 256 8.61 15.79 -17.26
N VAL A 257 9.13 15.37 -16.11
CA VAL A 257 9.45 16.23 -14.96
C VAL A 257 10.95 16.15 -14.65
N GLN A 258 11.45 17.09 -13.86
CA GLN A 258 12.84 17.10 -13.44
C GLN A 258 13.12 15.99 -12.41
N ASP A 259 12.30 15.90 -11.37
CA ASP A 259 12.55 15.04 -10.22
C ASP A 259 11.41 14.02 -10.02
N SER A 260 11.76 12.80 -9.69
CA SER A 260 10.81 11.81 -9.19
C SER A 260 10.48 12.11 -7.74
N ARG A 261 9.22 11.83 -7.34
CA ARG A 261 8.73 11.94 -5.97
C ARG A 261 7.85 10.72 -5.67
N GLU A 262 8.47 9.58 -5.47
CA GLU A 262 7.75 8.33 -5.31
C GLU A 262 7.28 8.12 -3.87
N CYS A 263 5.96 8.07 -3.70
CA CYS A 263 5.30 7.87 -2.41
C CYS A 263 5.77 8.86 -1.34
N CYS A 264 5.89 10.13 -1.71
CA CYS A 264 6.20 11.25 -0.84
C CYS A 264 4.94 12.02 -0.46
N VAL A 265 5.00 12.79 0.63
CA VAL A 265 3.91 13.67 1.06
C VAL A 265 4.41 15.07 1.40
N THR A 266 3.59 16.08 1.10
CA THR A 266 3.70 17.44 1.65
C THR A 266 2.50 17.67 2.55
N LEU A 267 2.71 18.13 3.77
CA LEU A 267 1.68 18.43 4.76
C LEU A 267 1.76 19.91 5.13
N CYS A 268 0.62 20.62 5.04
CA CYS A 268 0.50 22.01 5.42
C CYS A 268 -0.40 22.09 6.67
N GLY A 269 0.22 22.32 7.81
CA GLY A 269 -0.47 22.51 9.08
C GLY A 269 -0.46 23.97 9.52
N THR A 270 -1.29 24.30 10.52
CA THR A 270 -1.40 25.67 11.05
C THR A 270 -0.20 26.11 11.90
N GLU A 271 0.52 25.15 12.49
CA GLU A 271 1.70 25.40 13.33
C GLU A 271 3.00 25.10 12.60
N ALA A 272 3.01 24.10 11.73
CA ALA A 272 4.17 23.70 10.93
C ALA A 272 3.73 22.96 9.68
N GLY A 273 4.61 22.96 8.66
CA GLY A 273 4.49 22.07 7.50
C GLY A 273 5.56 20.99 7.55
N ALA A 274 5.34 19.90 6.80
CA ALA A 274 6.33 18.86 6.61
C ALA A 274 6.38 18.39 5.16
N ASP A 275 7.57 18.07 4.68
CA ASP A 275 7.81 17.46 3.38
C ASP A 275 8.61 16.18 3.53
N THR A 276 8.27 15.19 2.72
CA THR A 276 9.14 14.05 2.45
C THR A 276 9.61 14.10 0.99
N ILE A 277 10.89 13.87 0.77
CA ILE A 277 11.50 13.79 -0.55
C ILE A 277 12.45 12.59 -0.61
N GLN A 278 12.75 12.08 -1.81
CA GLN A 278 13.86 11.15 -1.96
C GLN A 278 15.16 11.82 -1.50
N ASP A 279 16.07 11.02 -0.93
CA ASP A 279 17.37 11.53 -0.51
C ASP A 279 18.13 12.08 -1.74
N PRO A 280 18.45 13.39 -1.78
CA PRO A 280 19.17 13.98 -2.89
C PRO A 280 20.60 13.47 -3.04
N ASP A 281 21.16 12.84 -2.00
CA ASP A 281 22.48 12.23 -2.01
C ASP A 281 22.49 10.80 -2.57
N GLY A 282 21.35 10.31 -3.08
CA GLY A 282 21.26 9.10 -3.89
C GLY A 282 20.96 7.80 -3.12
N GLY A 283 20.36 7.89 -1.95
CA GLY A 283 19.83 6.73 -1.21
C GLY A 283 18.40 6.34 -1.59
N SER A 284 17.99 5.15 -1.19
CA SER A 284 16.58 4.70 -1.25
C SER A 284 15.71 5.30 -0.14
N ASP A 285 16.31 6.04 0.78
CA ASP A 285 15.68 6.61 1.95
C ASP A 285 14.90 7.88 1.60
N LEU A 286 13.94 8.21 2.44
CA LEU A 286 13.27 9.50 2.41
C LEU A 286 13.95 10.48 3.37
N VAL A 287 13.91 11.74 3.02
CA VAL A 287 14.29 12.84 3.92
C VAL A 287 13.03 13.55 4.38
N VAL A 288 12.83 13.62 5.68
CA VAL A 288 11.77 14.44 6.29
C VAL A 288 12.31 15.83 6.56
N THR A 289 11.55 16.85 6.17
CA THR A 289 11.84 18.25 6.50
C THR A 289 10.60 18.84 7.17
N VAL A 290 10.81 19.51 8.30
CA VAL A 290 9.76 20.26 9.01
C VAL A 290 10.05 21.76 8.89
N ASN A 291 9.04 22.52 8.49
CA ASN A 291 9.11 23.97 8.26
C ASN A 291 8.15 24.67 9.21
N ARG A 292 8.62 25.70 9.93
CA ARG A 292 7.79 26.50 10.83
C ARG A 292 8.32 27.91 10.98
N ALA A 293 7.50 28.82 11.46
CA ALA A 293 7.95 30.12 11.93
C ALA A 293 8.42 30.00 13.38
N GLU A 294 9.61 30.51 13.71
CA GLU A 294 10.18 30.47 15.02
C GLU A 294 11.04 31.74 15.26
N GLY A 295 10.79 32.48 16.34
CA GLY A 295 11.54 33.72 16.64
C GLY A 295 11.43 34.84 15.60
N GLY A 296 10.39 34.84 14.76
CA GLY A 296 10.20 35.79 13.65
C GLY A 296 10.82 35.35 12.32
N GLU A 297 11.45 34.19 12.27
CA GLU A 297 12.13 33.65 11.09
C GLU A 297 11.46 32.36 10.60
N LEU A 298 11.61 32.07 9.32
CA LEU A 298 11.22 30.77 8.75
C LEU A 298 12.36 29.76 8.96
N VAL A 299 12.08 28.75 9.76
CA VAL A 299 13.06 27.73 10.13
C VAL A 299 12.72 26.42 9.43
N LYS A 300 13.75 25.78 8.88
CA LYS A 300 13.70 24.47 8.26
C LYS A 300 14.58 23.49 9.04
N THR A 301 13.98 22.43 9.57
CA THR A 301 14.69 21.41 10.34
C THR A 301 14.62 20.05 9.66
N ARG A 302 15.69 19.29 9.77
CA ARG A 302 15.76 17.89 9.37
C ARG A 302 16.22 17.07 10.57
N PRO A 303 15.58 15.91 10.86
CA PRO A 303 16.12 15.02 11.87
C PRO A 303 17.47 14.47 11.42
N GLU A 304 18.43 14.42 12.33
CA GLU A 304 19.70 13.75 12.05
C GLU A 304 19.49 12.24 11.92
N LYS A 305 20.21 11.63 10.98
CA LYS A 305 20.27 10.17 10.86
C LYS A 305 21.03 9.62 12.08
N GLY A 306 20.31 9.21 13.12
CA GLY A 306 20.92 8.60 14.31
C GLY A 306 21.48 7.20 14.07
N ALA A 307 22.32 6.68 14.99
CA ALA A 307 22.91 5.33 14.91
C ALA A 307 21.88 4.19 14.76
N ALA A 308 20.65 4.41 15.18
CA ALA A 308 19.55 3.48 14.94
C ALA A 308 19.06 3.45 13.47
N TYR A 309 19.58 4.30 12.61
CA TYR A 309 19.35 4.28 11.16
C TYR A 309 20.06 3.08 10.48
N PHE A 310 21.16 2.65 11.06
CA PHE A 310 21.78 1.37 10.67
C PHE A 310 21.12 0.30 11.53
N GLY A 311 20.28 -0.56 10.94
CA GLY A 311 19.72 -1.69 11.68
C GLY A 311 20.80 -2.37 12.50
N ALA A 312 20.58 -2.53 13.80
CA ALA A 312 21.51 -3.24 14.68
C ALA A 312 21.52 -4.71 14.31
N GLY A 313 22.34 -5.08 13.33
CA GLY A 313 22.50 -6.46 12.84
C GLY A 313 23.05 -6.44 11.43
N GLY A 314 24.23 -6.90 11.24
CA GLY A 314 25.11 -6.77 10.08
C GLY A 314 24.65 -7.34 8.74
N ASP A 315 23.36 -7.67 8.55
CA ASP A 315 22.78 -7.98 7.25
C ASP A 315 21.69 -6.94 6.95
N ALA A 316 21.92 -6.08 5.96
CA ALA A 316 20.96 -5.10 5.50
C ALA A 316 19.74 -5.82 4.92
N MET A 317 18.68 -5.98 5.75
CA MET A 317 17.39 -6.41 5.22
C MET A 317 16.94 -5.42 4.16
N THR A 318 16.43 -5.93 3.04
CA THR A 318 15.84 -5.05 2.03
C THR A 318 14.67 -4.27 2.65
N GLY A 319 14.37 -3.08 2.11
CA GLY A 319 13.26 -2.27 2.63
C GLY A 319 11.94 -3.04 2.71
N PHE A 320 11.67 -3.95 1.76
CA PHE A 320 10.48 -4.82 1.77
C PHE A 320 10.48 -5.83 2.91
N GLN A 321 11.61 -6.48 3.20
CA GLN A 321 11.73 -7.44 4.31
C GLN A 321 11.54 -6.75 5.66
N TYR A 322 12.14 -5.56 5.83
CA TYR A 322 12.00 -4.79 7.07
C TYR A 322 10.55 -4.35 7.30
N MET A 323 9.96 -3.67 6.33
CA MET A 323 8.56 -3.20 6.44
C MET A 323 7.57 -4.37 6.53
N GLY A 324 7.80 -5.45 5.77
CA GLY A 324 6.99 -6.66 5.81
C GLY A 324 7.04 -7.37 7.17
N GLY A 325 8.20 -7.38 7.82
CA GLY A 325 8.34 -7.92 9.18
C GLY A 325 7.54 -7.13 10.21
N LEU A 326 7.64 -5.79 10.18
CA LEU A 326 6.87 -4.92 11.07
C LEU A 326 5.36 -5.05 10.82
N GLU A 327 4.93 -5.03 9.55
CA GLU A 327 3.52 -5.20 9.18
C GLU A 327 2.97 -6.55 9.62
N ALA A 328 3.70 -7.64 9.36
CA ALA A 328 3.31 -8.98 9.80
C ALA A 328 3.22 -9.05 11.34
N GLY A 329 4.17 -8.45 12.06
CA GLY A 329 4.14 -8.39 13.51
C GLY A 329 2.89 -7.71 14.05
N LEU A 330 2.56 -6.52 13.55
CA LEU A 330 1.36 -5.77 13.95
C LEU A 330 0.06 -6.50 13.57
N TRP A 331 0.05 -7.18 12.42
CA TRP A 331 -1.09 -7.98 11.99
C TRP A 331 -1.34 -9.19 12.90
N LEU A 332 -0.30 -9.95 13.23
CA LEU A 332 -0.40 -11.07 14.16
C LEU A 332 -0.81 -10.59 15.56
N ASP A 333 -0.27 -9.46 16.03
CA ASP A 333 -0.65 -8.88 17.33
C ASP A 333 -2.13 -8.50 17.36
N ALA A 334 -2.67 -7.93 16.28
CA ALA A 334 -4.08 -7.57 16.19
C ALA A 334 -5.00 -8.79 16.30
N ILE A 335 -4.59 -9.94 15.74
CA ILE A 335 -5.35 -11.19 15.83
C ILE A 335 -5.23 -11.80 17.23
N LEU A 336 -4.00 -11.97 17.73
CA LEU A 336 -3.72 -12.65 18.98
C LEU A 336 -4.28 -11.91 20.22
N ASN A 337 -4.32 -10.58 20.16
CA ASN A 337 -4.81 -9.73 21.25
C ASN A 337 -6.24 -9.23 21.04
N ASP A 338 -6.88 -9.66 19.97
CA ASP A 338 -8.22 -9.22 19.55
C ASP A 338 -8.38 -7.69 19.50
N THR A 339 -7.38 -7.00 18.95
CA THR A 339 -7.40 -5.55 18.76
C THR A 339 -7.66 -5.17 17.30
N GLU A 340 -7.96 -3.89 17.04
CA GLU A 340 -8.08 -3.38 15.67
C GLU A 340 -6.77 -3.50 14.90
N PRO A 341 -6.82 -3.87 13.60
CA PRO A 341 -5.65 -3.86 12.73
C PRO A 341 -5.06 -2.45 12.60
N TYR A 342 -3.74 -2.38 12.45
CA TYR A 342 -3.02 -1.10 12.26
C TYR A 342 -3.47 -0.32 11.01
N VAL A 343 -3.86 -1.05 9.96
CA VAL A 343 -4.58 -0.52 8.79
C VAL A 343 -5.98 -1.11 8.85
N THR A 344 -6.97 -0.30 9.14
CA THR A 344 -8.37 -0.76 9.21
C THR A 344 -8.97 -0.87 7.81
N ALA A 345 -9.97 -1.72 7.67
CA ALA A 345 -10.71 -1.86 6.41
C ALA A 345 -11.38 -0.53 6.00
N ASP A 346 -11.95 0.23 6.96
CA ASP A 346 -12.58 1.53 6.68
C ASP A 346 -11.59 2.54 6.07
N GLN A 347 -10.39 2.63 6.63
CA GLN A 347 -9.35 3.51 6.08
C GLN A 347 -8.99 3.11 4.64
N ALA A 348 -8.84 1.83 4.38
CA ALA A 348 -8.48 1.31 3.06
C ALA A 348 -9.60 1.45 2.03
N VAL A 349 -10.88 1.37 2.47
CA VAL A 349 -12.05 1.68 1.64
C VAL A 349 -11.95 3.10 1.12
N VAL A 350 -11.71 4.10 1.98
CA VAL A 350 -11.62 5.51 1.56
C VAL A 350 -10.48 5.74 0.57
N VAL A 351 -9.31 5.10 0.77
CA VAL A 351 -8.22 5.16 -0.22
C VAL A 351 -8.69 4.64 -1.58
N THR A 352 -9.35 3.47 -1.60
CA THR A 352 -9.84 2.85 -2.83
C THR A 352 -10.93 3.68 -3.50
N GLU A 353 -11.83 4.28 -2.72
CA GLU A 353 -12.88 5.17 -3.21
C GLU A 353 -12.31 6.44 -3.86
N ILE A 354 -11.24 7.02 -3.30
CA ILE A 354 -10.56 8.17 -3.92
C ILE A 354 -9.94 7.76 -5.27
N LEU A 355 -9.28 6.60 -5.34
CA LEU A 355 -8.71 6.09 -6.59
C LEU A 355 -9.80 5.91 -7.66
N ASP A 356 -10.89 5.23 -7.32
CA ASP A 356 -12.03 4.97 -8.20
C ASP A 356 -12.73 6.28 -8.64
N ALA A 357 -12.87 7.24 -7.72
CA ALA A 357 -13.44 8.54 -8.00
C ALA A 357 -12.57 9.40 -8.95
N ILE A 358 -11.25 9.30 -8.89
CA ILE A 358 -10.35 9.96 -9.85
C ILE A 358 -10.57 9.39 -11.26
N TYR A 359 -10.64 8.06 -11.42
CA TYR A 359 -10.95 7.42 -12.70
C TYR A 359 -12.35 7.79 -13.20
N THR A 360 -13.34 7.75 -12.31
CA THR A 360 -14.74 8.12 -12.64
C THR A 360 -14.85 9.58 -13.08
N SER A 361 -14.21 10.49 -12.36
CA SER A 361 -14.16 11.92 -12.72
C SER A 361 -13.50 12.13 -14.08
N ALA A 362 -12.37 11.48 -14.34
CA ALA A 362 -11.66 11.56 -15.62
C ALA A 362 -12.53 11.09 -16.79
N ALA A 363 -13.24 9.96 -16.62
CA ALA A 363 -14.18 9.44 -17.62
C ALA A 363 -15.35 10.41 -17.90
N GLN A 364 -15.69 11.29 -16.95
CA GLN A 364 -16.73 12.31 -17.06
C GLN A 364 -16.19 13.68 -17.47
N GLY A 365 -14.94 13.76 -17.95
CA GLY A 365 -14.31 15.02 -18.37
C GLY A 365 -13.92 15.95 -17.22
N GLY A 366 -13.55 15.39 -16.06
CA GLY A 366 -13.08 16.10 -14.89
C GLY A 366 -14.21 16.64 -13.99
N LYS A 367 -15.44 16.14 -14.12
CA LYS A 367 -16.54 16.52 -13.23
C LYS A 367 -16.32 15.97 -11.81
N PRO A 368 -16.69 16.75 -10.77
CA PRO A 368 -16.61 16.27 -9.40
C PRO A 368 -17.46 15.01 -9.17
N VAL A 369 -16.89 14.04 -8.47
CA VAL A 369 -17.61 12.91 -7.85
C VAL A 369 -17.83 13.29 -6.39
N HIS A 370 -19.09 13.31 -5.94
CA HIS A 370 -19.47 13.68 -4.58
C HIS A 370 -19.67 12.45 -3.72
N PHE A 371 -19.34 12.60 -2.45
CA PHE A 371 -19.51 11.58 -1.40
C PHE A 371 -20.60 12.06 -0.43
N ASP A 372 -21.49 11.17 -0.03
CA ASP A 372 -22.61 11.45 0.88
C ASP A 372 -22.16 11.63 2.34
#